data_8d4010ef53933c35baf9fa5a02da3a2b
#
_entry.id   8d4010ef53933c35baf9fa5a02da3a2b
#
_cell.length_a   1.000
_cell.length_b   1.000
_cell.length_c   1.000
_cell.angle_alpha   90.00
_cell.angle_beta   90.00
_cell.angle_gamma   90.00
#
_symmetry.space_group_name_H-M   'P 1'
#
loop_
_entity.id
_entity.type
_entity.pdbx_description
1 polymer ?
#
loop_
_entity_poly.entity_id
_entity_poly.type
_entity_poly.pdbx_seq_one_letter_code
_entity_poly.pdbx_strand_id
1 'polypeptide(L)'
;FSRWEHLGPVNDVKLFRMNPDCTNMQAIAGQFGKSFNSIVQAQEVPGEPGTFVTVATSRRGTIQAGAVMHVDARSQTSTNPDLYIDVQQARFTNLTPDVPTGMGSPPSGVGRYRTPRSIGDGLLLVSWADGDVNERNELADTAPNFGIYLFDPETQRRTLVYDNPDMWDVYAIPVRPRDEPPVITPTVDANPDPSEPAIIGSIDITATSLRENVNGAQFDGVPLGEALAQATRMRIIEGFSSEIGSVGQFGLTMHEGAAILGETPIYEDGSWRAAVPAYLPYHLQPIDRYSIRNQMLWIQAMPGETRTCGGCHESRSDTVEPRMGATTIAQQVGPDMSTHIAIPDRVELPWYGAPSRENVQDVLTRNCAGCHDGGAMDPYAGRFYTVEVTTMEGEMLTFEIPYLDLSDRLIEAYYEDEVVNYPASYVSLMYPSAMMGDSMALGDVPPEWVVPGEARASRVIEVMNMTAEGDAGDLAWADRPLHPEDQGVDVSREDRMILIQAADLGGQYYSRWNVEGGYDWSAAADY
;
A
#
# COMPACT_ATOMS: atom_id res chain seq x y z
N PHE A 1 -10.93 13.72 -2.14
CA PHE A 1 -10.50 13.39 -0.77
C PHE A 1 -9.10 12.78 -0.76
N SER A 2 -8.42 12.87 0.36
CA SER A 2 -7.14 12.18 0.57
C SER A 2 -7.40 10.81 1.15
N ARG A 3 -6.66 9.82 0.69
CA ARG A 3 -6.69 8.47 1.22
C ARG A 3 -5.27 8.04 1.57
N TRP A 4 -5.12 7.57 2.78
CA TRP A 4 -3.90 6.95 3.27
C TRP A 4 -3.92 5.47 2.93
N GLU A 5 -2.83 4.98 2.38
CA GLU A 5 -2.65 3.57 2.01
C GLU A 5 -1.38 3.04 2.66
N HIS A 6 -1.52 1.92 3.32
CA HIS A 6 -0.41 1.11 3.82
C HIS A 6 -0.17 -0.04 2.85
N LEU A 7 0.92 0.04 2.12
CA LEU A 7 1.40 -1.01 1.25
C LEU A 7 2.78 -1.41 1.76
N GLY A 8 2.81 -2.39 2.69
CA GLY A 8 4.04 -2.72 3.38
C GLY A 8 4.60 -1.49 4.16
N PRO A 9 5.90 -1.27 4.19
CA PRO A 9 6.51 -0.15 4.92
C PRO A 9 6.21 1.22 4.29
N VAL A 10 5.58 1.27 3.11
CA VAL A 10 5.31 2.51 2.40
C VAL A 10 4.01 3.14 2.89
N ASN A 11 4.14 4.18 3.70
CA ASN A 11 3.04 5.05 4.05
C ASN A 11 2.85 6.10 2.96
N ASP A 12 1.75 6.06 2.24
CA ASP A 12 1.48 6.99 1.16
C ASP A 12 0.06 7.56 1.22
N VAL A 13 -0.05 8.89 1.14
CA VAL A 13 -1.34 9.58 1.10
C VAL A 13 -1.53 10.21 -0.27
N LYS A 14 -2.55 9.73 -0.98
CA LYS A 14 -2.88 10.10 -2.36
C LYS A 14 -4.18 10.86 -2.44
N LEU A 15 -4.40 11.55 -3.56
CA LEU A 15 -5.66 12.22 -3.85
C LEU A 15 -6.56 11.32 -4.68
N PHE A 16 -7.78 11.12 -4.19
CA PHE A 16 -8.82 10.30 -4.81
C PHE A 16 -10.04 11.13 -5.18
N ARG A 17 -10.80 10.65 -6.14
CA ARG A 17 -12.17 11.08 -6.44
C ARG A 17 -13.11 9.88 -6.45
N MET A 18 -14.40 10.16 -6.29
CA MET A 18 -15.51 9.20 -6.45
C MET A 18 -16.76 9.95 -6.91
N ASN A 19 -17.73 9.25 -7.44
CA ASN A 19 -19.04 9.79 -7.75
C ASN A 19 -19.82 10.15 -6.47
N PRO A 20 -20.87 10.98 -6.54
CA PRO A 20 -21.70 11.30 -5.38
C PRO A 20 -22.38 10.08 -4.71
N ASP A 21 -22.60 8.99 -5.44
CA ASP A 21 -23.08 7.70 -4.95
C ASP A 21 -21.96 6.79 -4.42
N CYS A 22 -20.76 7.33 -4.21
CA CYS A 22 -19.56 6.65 -3.77
C CYS A 22 -18.99 5.60 -4.76
N THR A 23 -19.57 5.46 -5.95
CA THR A 23 -19.03 4.59 -6.99
C THR A 23 -17.82 5.19 -7.71
N ASN A 24 -17.15 4.38 -8.51
CA ASN A 24 -16.03 4.80 -9.36
C ASN A 24 -14.90 5.51 -8.59
N MET A 25 -14.60 5.02 -7.38
CA MET A 25 -13.47 5.54 -6.60
C MET A 25 -12.15 5.27 -7.31
N GLN A 26 -11.37 6.32 -7.53
CA GLN A 26 -10.08 6.21 -8.21
C GLN A 26 -9.09 7.26 -7.74
N ALA A 27 -7.82 6.91 -7.70
CA ALA A 27 -6.75 7.87 -7.45
C ALA A 27 -6.56 8.78 -8.65
N ILE A 28 -6.40 10.08 -8.42
CA ILE A 28 -6.24 11.10 -9.46
C ILE A 28 -4.89 11.81 -9.41
N ALA A 29 -4.19 11.76 -8.28
CA ALA A 29 -2.87 12.36 -8.12
C ALA A 29 -2.08 11.68 -7.00
N GLY A 30 -0.75 11.62 -7.17
CA GLY A 30 0.19 11.17 -6.15
C GLY A 30 0.51 9.67 -6.17
N GLN A 31 0.01 8.92 -7.13
CA GLN A 31 0.38 7.52 -7.31
C GLN A 31 1.83 7.37 -7.76
N PHE A 32 2.26 8.30 -8.63
CA PHE A 32 3.60 8.32 -9.22
C PHE A 32 4.13 9.75 -9.24
N GLY A 33 5.45 9.90 -9.26
CA GLY A 33 6.12 11.16 -9.56
C GLY A 33 6.03 12.25 -8.50
N LYS A 34 5.56 11.98 -7.31
CA LYS A 34 5.68 12.92 -6.19
C LYS A 34 6.94 12.64 -5.38
N SER A 35 7.60 13.71 -4.96
CA SER A 35 8.81 13.67 -4.13
C SER A 35 8.54 13.86 -2.63
N PHE A 36 7.29 13.72 -2.21
CA PHE A 36 6.84 13.93 -0.84
C PHE A 36 5.81 12.87 -0.45
N ASN A 37 5.68 12.61 0.83
CA ASN A 37 4.90 11.47 1.33
C ASN A 37 3.39 11.68 1.17
N SER A 38 2.84 12.84 1.55
CA SER A 38 1.41 13.00 1.73
C SER A 38 0.82 14.19 1.00
N ILE A 39 -0.36 13.99 0.38
CA ILE A 39 -1.22 15.03 -0.17
C ILE A 39 -2.48 15.12 0.69
N VAL A 40 -2.70 16.25 1.34
CA VAL A 40 -3.85 16.44 2.24
C VAL A 40 -4.59 17.74 1.96
N GLN A 41 -5.84 17.83 2.42
CA GLN A 41 -6.65 19.04 2.43
C GLN A 41 -6.88 19.67 1.03
N ALA A 42 -7.00 18.83 0.01
CA ALA A 42 -7.18 19.27 -1.36
C ALA A 42 -8.53 19.96 -1.58
N GLN A 43 -8.49 21.04 -2.36
CA GLN A 43 -9.67 21.78 -2.80
C GLN A 43 -9.56 22.09 -4.29
N GLU A 44 -10.64 21.89 -5.03
CA GLU A 44 -10.69 22.21 -6.46
C GLU A 44 -10.56 23.71 -6.68
N VAL A 45 -9.82 24.10 -7.71
CA VAL A 45 -9.69 25.50 -8.14
C VAL A 45 -10.94 25.87 -8.93
N PRO A 46 -11.72 26.86 -8.46
CA PRO A 46 -12.95 27.25 -9.14
C PRO A 46 -12.70 27.77 -10.56
N GLY A 47 -13.47 27.26 -11.51
CA GLY A 47 -13.33 27.59 -12.94
C GLY A 47 -12.27 26.77 -13.67
N GLU A 48 -11.52 25.92 -12.95
CA GLU A 48 -10.48 25.07 -13.53
C GLU A 48 -10.69 23.59 -13.11
N PRO A 49 -11.73 22.94 -13.64
CA PRO A 49 -12.05 21.56 -13.25
C PRO A 49 -10.86 20.62 -13.46
N GLY A 50 -10.60 19.76 -12.47
CA GLY A 50 -9.46 18.84 -12.47
C GLY A 50 -8.14 19.45 -11.99
N THR A 51 -8.15 20.70 -11.51
CA THR A 51 -7.03 21.31 -10.81
C THR A 51 -7.36 21.55 -9.35
N PHE A 52 -6.34 21.43 -8.49
CA PHE A 52 -6.51 21.50 -7.04
C PHE A 52 -5.41 22.32 -6.39
N VAL A 53 -5.73 22.97 -5.28
CA VAL A 53 -4.74 23.41 -4.29
C VAL A 53 -4.77 22.45 -3.11
N THR A 54 -3.59 22.10 -2.58
CA THR A 54 -3.45 21.07 -1.56
C THR A 54 -2.22 21.34 -0.70
N VAL A 55 -2.05 20.59 0.37
CA VAL A 55 -0.85 20.62 1.21
C VAL A 55 -0.03 19.36 0.96
N ALA A 56 1.25 19.56 0.63
CA ALA A 56 2.28 18.52 0.62
C ALA A 56 2.99 18.48 1.96
N THR A 57 3.01 17.32 2.60
CA THR A 57 3.55 17.19 3.95
C THR A 57 4.07 15.77 4.20
N SER A 58 4.65 15.54 5.37
CA SER A 58 4.83 14.20 5.93
C SER A 58 3.53 13.76 6.61
N ARG A 59 3.28 12.45 6.64
CA ARG A 59 2.21 11.88 7.44
C ARG A 59 2.42 12.09 8.94
N ARG A 60 3.67 11.96 9.40
CA ARG A 60 4.08 12.09 10.82
C ARG A 60 4.85 13.38 11.04
N GLY A 61 4.82 13.89 12.25
CA GLY A 61 5.70 14.96 12.72
C GLY A 61 5.40 16.36 12.17
N THR A 62 4.25 16.58 11.50
CA THR A 62 3.93 17.87 10.87
C THR A 62 2.53 18.39 11.18
N ILE A 63 1.72 17.64 11.95
CA ILE A 63 0.29 17.93 12.18
C ILE A 63 -0.47 18.25 10.88
N GLN A 64 -0.15 17.57 9.79
CA GLN A 64 -0.68 17.76 8.44
C GLN A 64 -0.52 19.20 7.89
N ALA A 65 0.49 19.93 8.35
CA ALA A 65 0.89 21.22 7.82
C ALA A 65 2.12 21.09 6.93
N GLY A 66 2.22 21.87 5.88
CA GLY A 66 3.32 21.76 4.92
C GLY A 66 3.31 22.81 3.83
N ALA A 67 3.89 22.46 2.69
CA ALA A 67 3.94 23.32 1.52
C ALA A 67 2.60 23.33 0.76
N VAL A 68 2.22 24.47 0.22
CA VAL A 68 1.06 24.59 -0.65
C VAL A 68 1.45 24.17 -2.07
N MET A 69 0.69 23.23 -2.63
CA MET A 69 0.87 22.74 -4.00
C MET A 69 -0.32 23.07 -4.87
N HIS A 70 -0.07 23.44 -6.09
CA HIS A 70 -1.05 23.38 -7.17
C HIS A 70 -0.89 22.04 -7.89
N VAL A 71 -1.99 21.32 -8.04
CA VAL A 71 -2.05 20.00 -8.67
C VAL A 71 -2.93 20.08 -9.91
N ASP A 72 -2.35 19.82 -11.06
CA ASP A 72 -3.10 19.62 -12.30
C ASP A 72 -3.26 18.12 -12.52
N ALA A 73 -4.42 17.59 -12.17
CA ALA A 73 -4.78 16.18 -12.33
C ALA A 73 -5.42 15.87 -13.69
N ARG A 74 -5.54 16.86 -14.56
CA ARG A 74 -5.90 16.64 -15.96
C ARG A 74 -4.76 15.88 -16.61
N SER A 75 -5.10 14.95 -17.41
CA SER A 75 -4.22 14.05 -18.13
C SER A 75 -2.88 14.67 -18.57
N GLN A 76 -1.79 14.22 -17.98
CA GLN A 76 -0.43 14.65 -18.31
C GLN A 76 0.42 13.43 -18.63
N THR A 77 1.17 13.48 -19.71
CA THR A 77 2.19 12.44 -19.99
C THR A 77 3.38 12.65 -19.05
N SER A 78 3.84 11.58 -18.41
CA SER A 78 5.07 11.66 -17.61
C SER A 78 6.26 11.95 -18.50
N THR A 79 7.07 12.93 -18.08
CA THR A 79 8.38 13.21 -18.68
C THR A 79 9.53 12.69 -17.81
N ASN A 80 9.23 12.03 -16.69
CA ASN A 80 10.25 11.49 -15.80
C ASN A 80 10.73 10.13 -16.33
N PRO A 81 11.97 10.04 -16.87
CA PRO A 81 12.50 8.78 -17.40
C PRO A 81 12.75 7.70 -16.34
N ASP A 82 12.91 8.11 -15.07
CA ASP A 82 13.19 7.18 -13.98
C ASP A 82 11.96 6.39 -13.53
N LEU A 83 10.76 6.79 -13.97
CA LEU A 83 9.53 6.13 -13.56
C LEU A 83 9.09 5.00 -14.49
N TYR A 84 9.76 4.78 -15.61
CA TYR A 84 9.40 3.73 -16.61
C TYR A 84 7.91 3.72 -17.00
N ILE A 85 7.24 4.88 -16.92
CA ILE A 85 5.79 4.98 -16.98
C ILE A 85 5.41 5.97 -18.08
N ASP A 86 4.76 5.48 -19.11
CA ASP A 86 4.04 6.31 -20.09
C ASP A 86 2.59 6.58 -19.61
N VAL A 87 2.39 6.64 -18.29
CA VAL A 87 1.08 6.98 -17.72
C VAL A 87 0.94 8.46 -17.54
N GLN A 88 -0.27 8.91 -17.67
CA GLN A 88 -0.64 10.27 -17.36
C GLN A 88 -0.55 10.50 -15.86
N GLN A 89 0.30 11.43 -15.49
CA GLN A 89 0.50 11.84 -14.11
C GLN A 89 -0.08 13.22 -13.88
N ALA A 90 -0.53 13.45 -12.64
CA ALA A 90 -0.78 14.79 -12.15
C ALA A 90 0.53 15.59 -12.10
N ARG A 91 0.48 16.84 -12.53
CA ARG A 91 1.59 17.77 -12.38
C ARG A 91 1.48 18.51 -11.06
N PHE A 92 2.57 18.51 -10.30
CA PHE A 92 2.70 19.23 -9.04
C PHE A 92 3.54 20.50 -9.23
N THR A 93 3.01 21.63 -8.80
CA THR A 93 3.74 22.90 -8.75
C THR A 93 3.76 23.39 -7.30
N ASN A 94 4.96 23.52 -6.72
CA ASN A 94 5.10 24.04 -5.37
C ASN A 94 4.91 25.57 -5.37
N LEU A 95 3.87 26.04 -4.68
CA LEU A 95 3.53 27.46 -4.54
C LEU A 95 4.25 28.13 -3.38
N THR A 96 4.91 27.35 -2.52
CA THR A 96 5.65 27.82 -1.32
C THR A 96 7.02 27.13 -1.25
N PRO A 97 7.96 27.46 -2.17
CA PRO A 97 9.20 26.69 -2.37
C PRO A 97 10.11 26.62 -1.14
N ASP A 98 10.03 27.60 -0.23
CA ASP A 98 10.84 27.64 0.98
C ASP A 98 10.24 26.81 2.14
N VAL A 99 9.03 26.26 1.97
CA VAL A 99 8.36 25.43 3.00
C VAL A 99 8.71 23.97 2.79
N PRO A 100 9.20 23.26 3.83
CA PRO A 100 9.47 21.82 3.72
C PRO A 100 8.21 21.01 3.42
N THR A 101 8.33 20.07 2.50
CA THR A 101 7.28 19.06 2.19
C THR A 101 7.36 17.81 3.08
N GLY A 102 8.32 17.75 4.00
CA GLY A 102 8.57 16.69 4.95
C GLY A 102 8.68 17.20 6.39
N MET A 103 9.27 16.39 7.27
CA MET A 103 9.41 16.69 8.71
C MET A 103 10.43 17.79 9.05
N GLY A 104 11.26 18.23 8.12
CA GLY A 104 12.28 19.27 8.38
C GLY A 104 11.67 20.55 8.96
N SER A 105 12.38 21.20 9.90
CA SER A 105 11.96 22.48 10.45
C SER A 105 12.07 23.59 9.40
N PRO A 106 11.00 24.39 9.19
CA PRO A 106 11.08 25.53 8.29
C PRO A 106 11.98 26.62 8.85
N PRO A 107 12.63 27.44 8.03
CA PRO A 107 13.31 28.64 8.49
C PRO A 107 12.36 29.58 9.24
N SER A 108 12.89 30.41 10.12
CA SER A 108 12.11 31.43 10.85
C SER A 108 11.37 32.35 9.88
N GLY A 109 10.11 32.61 10.14
CA GLY A 109 9.22 33.44 9.33
C GLY A 109 8.65 32.74 8.08
N VAL A 110 9.10 31.54 7.76
CA VAL A 110 8.54 30.74 6.65
C VAL A 110 7.32 29.95 7.12
N GLY A 111 7.44 29.23 8.23
CA GLY A 111 6.32 28.47 8.81
C GLY A 111 5.75 27.37 7.91
N ARG A 112 4.52 26.95 8.21
CA ARG A 112 3.79 25.91 7.47
C ARG A 112 2.34 26.31 7.22
N TYR A 113 1.76 25.73 6.19
CA TYR A 113 0.41 26.03 5.72
C TYR A 113 -0.53 24.85 5.93
N ARG A 114 -1.81 25.16 6.10
CA ARG A 114 -2.94 24.23 6.10
C ARG A 114 -4.10 24.78 5.28
N THR A 115 -5.00 23.90 4.89
CA THR A 115 -6.33 24.19 4.33
C THR A 115 -6.38 25.27 3.24
N PRO A 116 -5.51 25.20 2.21
CA PRO A 116 -5.50 26.19 1.14
C PRO A 116 -6.79 26.14 0.35
N ARG A 117 -7.29 27.32 -0.06
CA ARG A 117 -8.46 27.48 -0.94
C ARG A 117 -8.21 28.59 -1.95
N SER A 118 -8.42 28.32 -3.21
CA SER A 118 -8.37 29.36 -4.23
C SER A 118 -9.59 30.29 -4.10
N ILE A 119 -9.31 31.60 -4.13
CA ILE A 119 -10.34 32.64 -4.14
C ILE A 119 -10.46 33.37 -5.50
N GLY A 120 -9.71 32.92 -6.51
CA GLY A 120 -9.61 33.55 -7.83
C GLY A 120 -8.39 34.45 -7.93
N ASP A 121 -8.09 34.91 -9.13
CA ASP A 121 -6.99 35.82 -9.46
C ASP A 121 -5.61 35.36 -8.93
N GLY A 122 -5.40 34.03 -8.84
CA GLY A 122 -4.17 33.44 -8.33
C GLY A 122 -4.01 33.49 -6.80
N LEU A 123 -4.91 34.14 -6.08
CA LEU A 123 -4.84 34.30 -4.64
C LEU A 123 -5.45 33.09 -3.89
N LEU A 124 -4.89 32.82 -2.72
CA LEU A 124 -5.33 31.75 -1.84
C LEU A 124 -5.72 32.27 -0.45
N LEU A 125 -6.79 31.69 0.09
CA LEU A 125 -7.08 31.76 1.53
C LEU A 125 -6.43 30.54 2.19
N VAL A 126 -5.59 30.77 3.21
CA VAL A 126 -4.80 29.73 3.84
C VAL A 126 -4.80 29.87 5.36
N SER A 127 -4.63 28.78 6.07
CA SER A 127 -4.19 28.81 7.46
C SER A 127 -2.67 28.74 7.49
N TRP A 128 -2.02 29.56 8.28
CA TRP A 128 -0.56 29.59 8.39
C TRP A 128 -0.12 29.80 9.83
N ALA A 129 0.93 29.09 10.25
CA ALA A 129 1.61 29.29 11.52
C ALA A 129 3.12 29.39 11.32
N ASP A 130 3.77 30.27 12.10
CA ASP A 130 5.23 30.39 12.12
C ASP A 130 5.87 29.36 13.06
N GLY A 131 7.16 29.15 12.87
CA GLY A 131 8.00 28.30 13.71
C GLY A 131 7.87 26.81 13.44
N ASP A 132 8.28 26.03 14.41
CA ASP A 132 8.23 24.57 14.35
C ASP A 132 6.80 24.08 14.53
N VAL A 133 6.16 23.80 13.43
CA VAL A 133 4.81 23.23 13.39
C VAL A 133 4.94 21.72 13.34
N ASN A 134 4.92 21.08 14.50
CA ASN A 134 5.04 19.62 14.63
C ASN A 134 4.25 19.10 15.83
N GLU A 135 4.10 17.77 15.93
CA GLU A 135 3.33 17.12 16.98
C GLU A 135 3.88 17.34 18.39
N ARG A 136 5.18 17.53 18.55
CA ARG A 136 5.78 17.85 19.85
C ARG A 136 5.39 19.25 20.33
N ASN A 137 5.37 20.21 19.41
CA ASN A 137 4.99 21.59 19.73
C ASN A 137 3.49 21.73 19.95
N GLU A 138 2.66 20.86 19.33
CA GLU A 138 1.23 20.82 19.58
C GLU A 138 0.90 20.52 21.05
N LEU A 139 1.67 19.64 21.67
CA LEU A 139 1.48 19.19 23.06
C LEU A 139 2.24 20.04 24.09
N ALA A 140 3.06 20.97 23.64
CA ALA A 140 3.83 21.86 24.49
C ALA A 140 3.12 23.21 24.71
N ASP A 141 3.57 23.98 25.70
CA ASP A 141 3.12 25.36 25.94
C ASP A 141 3.40 26.32 24.75
N THR A 142 4.13 25.84 23.75
CA THR A 142 4.50 26.57 22.53
C THR A 142 3.77 26.01 21.30
N ALA A 143 2.53 25.58 21.44
CA ALA A 143 1.72 25.10 20.32
C ALA A 143 1.70 26.13 19.18
N PRO A 144 1.78 25.68 17.90
CA PRO A 144 1.70 26.58 16.77
C PRO A 144 0.36 27.32 16.76
N ASN A 145 0.38 28.62 16.48
CA ASN A 145 -0.83 29.43 16.34
C ASN A 145 -1.16 29.59 14.85
N PHE A 146 -2.22 28.92 14.39
CA PHE A 146 -2.69 29.04 13.02
C PHE A 146 -3.72 30.15 12.89
N GLY A 147 -3.34 31.22 12.19
CA GLY A 147 -4.28 32.27 11.76
C GLY A 147 -4.68 32.11 10.29
N ILE A 148 -5.72 32.83 9.86
CA ILE A 148 -6.21 32.88 8.49
C ILE A 148 -5.54 34.01 7.74
N TYR A 149 -4.96 33.70 6.60
CA TYR A 149 -4.25 34.67 5.74
C TYR A 149 -4.73 34.62 4.30
N LEU A 150 -4.71 35.80 3.67
CA LEU A 150 -4.70 35.91 2.24
C LEU A 150 -3.25 35.74 1.77
N PHE A 151 -3.00 34.76 0.91
CA PHE A 151 -1.67 34.43 0.39
C PHE A 151 -1.60 34.67 -1.11
N ASP A 152 -0.56 35.35 -1.54
CA ASP A 152 -0.20 35.59 -2.92
C ASP A 152 1.03 34.74 -3.27
N PRO A 153 0.86 33.67 -4.07
CA PRO A 153 1.98 32.79 -4.45
C PRO A 153 3.06 33.47 -5.31
N GLU A 154 2.70 34.49 -6.09
CA GLU A 154 3.67 35.20 -6.96
C GLU A 154 4.65 36.04 -6.13
N THR A 155 4.13 36.74 -5.15
CA THR A 155 4.92 37.64 -4.31
C THR A 155 5.35 37.02 -2.98
N GLN A 156 4.87 35.81 -2.67
CA GLN A 156 5.06 35.10 -1.38
C GLN A 156 4.55 35.89 -0.18
N ARG A 157 3.64 36.83 -0.39
CA ARG A 157 3.11 37.72 0.63
C ARG A 157 1.89 37.10 1.30
N ARG A 158 1.89 37.14 2.64
CA ARG A 158 0.75 36.80 3.48
C ARG A 158 0.16 38.08 4.08
N THR A 159 -1.15 38.22 4.00
CA THR A 159 -1.90 39.31 4.65
C THR A 159 -2.87 38.69 5.64
N LEU A 160 -2.72 39.06 6.93
CA LEU A 160 -3.59 38.54 7.99
C LEU A 160 -5.05 38.94 7.73
N VAL A 161 -5.94 37.96 7.81
CA VAL A 161 -7.39 38.14 7.72
C VAL A 161 -8.03 38.01 9.11
N TYR A 162 -7.65 36.96 9.85
CA TYR A 162 -8.17 36.69 11.18
C TYR A 162 -7.16 35.83 11.96
N ASP A 163 -7.04 36.09 13.24
CA ASP A 163 -6.22 35.31 14.16
C ASP A 163 -6.81 35.39 15.58
N ASN A 164 -7.08 34.21 16.14
CA ASN A 164 -7.40 34.09 17.56
C ASN A 164 -6.24 33.36 18.25
N PRO A 165 -5.44 34.04 19.08
CA PRO A 165 -4.26 33.45 19.69
C PRO A 165 -4.53 32.26 20.64
N ASP A 166 -5.78 32.07 21.04
CA ASP A 166 -6.20 31.03 21.98
C ASP A 166 -6.65 29.72 21.28
N MET A 167 -6.72 29.69 19.93
CA MET A 167 -7.15 28.52 19.16
C MET A 167 -6.61 28.53 17.73
N TRP A 168 -6.63 27.39 17.09
CA TRP A 168 -6.29 27.28 15.68
C TRP A 168 -7.42 27.75 14.79
N ASP A 169 -7.14 28.69 13.93
CA ASP A 169 -8.04 29.16 12.88
C ASP A 169 -7.75 28.39 11.60
N VAL A 170 -8.61 27.44 11.29
CA VAL A 170 -8.45 26.55 10.14
C VAL A 170 -9.75 26.40 9.33
N TYR A 171 -9.67 25.87 8.12
CA TYR A 171 -10.81 25.58 7.24
C TYR A 171 -11.66 26.82 6.86
N ALA A 172 -11.03 27.99 6.71
CA ALA A 172 -11.74 29.18 6.22
C ALA A 172 -12.30 28.93 4.81
N ILE A 173 -13.55 29.30 4.60
CA ILE A 173 -14.29 29.09 3.34
C ILE A 173 -14.72 30.43 2.77
N PRO A 174 -14.30 30.79 1.53
CA PRO A 174 -14.79 31.99 0.87
C PRO A 174 -16.27 31.82 0.50
N VAL A 175 -17.12 32.70 0.98
CA VAL A 175 -18.54 32.74 0.61
C VAL A 175 -18.68 33.54 -0.70
N ARG A 176 -18.96 32.82 -1.79
CA ARG A 176 -19.14 33.43 -3.11
C ARG A 176 -20.09 32.59 -3.97
N PRO A 177 -20.69 33.16 -5.00
CA PRO A 177 -21.43 32.39 -5.99
C PRO A 177 -20.54 31.32 -6.62
N ARG A 178 -21.12 30.17 -6.87
CA ARG A 178 -20.48 29.06 -7.60
C ARG A 178 -21.42 28.59 -8.70
N ASP A 179 -20.86 28.07 -9.76
CA ASP A 179 -21.64 27.31 -10.72
C ASP A 179 -22.21 26.07 -10.04
N GLU A 180 -23.45 25.75 -10.37
CA GLU A 180 -24.08 24.53 -9.89
C GLU A 180 -23.35 23.32 -10.51
N PRO A 181 -22.89 22.37 -9.69
CA PRO A 181 -22.22 21.18 -10.22
C PRO A 181 -23.20 20.35 -11.06
N PRO A 182 -22.71 19.66 -12.10
CA PRO A 182 -23.57 18.81 -12.93
C PRO A 182 -24.20 17.70 -12.09
N VAL A 183 -25.45 17.38 -12.38
CA VAL A 183 -26.13 16.23 -11.78
C VAL A 183 -25.55 14.96 -12.40
N ILE A 184 -24.94 14.13 -11.57
CA ILE A 184 -24.48 12.79 -11.94
C ILE A 184 -25.56 11.80 -11.53
N THR A 185 -26.10 11.07 -12.50
CA THR A 185 -27.09 10.03 -12.22
C THR A 185 -26.44 8.91 -11.42
N PRO A 186 -27.03 8.50 -10.28
CA PRO A 186 -26.54 7.34 -9.53
C PRO A 186 -26.49 6.08 -10.40
N THR A 187 -25.47 5.29 -10.20
CA THR A 187 -25.26 4.02 -10.90
C THR A 187 -25.62 2.80 -10.07
N VAL A 188 -25.84 3.02 -8.77
CA VAL A 188 -26.29 2.04 -7.79
C VAL A 188 -27.51 2.57 -7.04
N ASP A 189 -28.24 1.71 -6.37
CA ASP A 189 -29.36 2.12 -5.51
C ASP A 189 -28.89 3.07 -4.40
N ALA A 190 -29.74 4.00 -4.02
CA ALA A 190 -29.48 4.94 -2.92
C ALA A 190 -29.40 4.24 -1.54
N ASN A 191 -30.05 3.08 -1.42
CA ASN A 191 -30.01 2.21 -0.25
C ASN A 191 -29.72 0.78 -0.74
N PRO A 192 -28.48 0.49 -1.15
CA PRO A 192 -28.14 -0.80 -1.69
C PRO A 192 -28.19 -1.87 -0.59
N ASP A 193 -28.51 -3.09 -0.97
CA ASP A 193 -28.35 -4.26 -0.09
C ASP A 193 -26.84 -4.48 0.16
N PRO A 194 -26.34 -4.40 1.40
CA PRO A 194 -24.93 -4.61 1.68
C PRO A 194 -24.40 -6.00 1.27
N SER A 195 -25.29 -6.98 1.16
CA SER A 195 -24.95 -8.34 0.72
C SER A 195 -24.86 -8.48 -0.79
N GLU A 196 -25.28 -7.48 -1.57
CA GLU A 196 -25.19 -7.50 -3.00
C GLU A 196 -23.71 -7.42 -3.43
N PRO A 197 -23.22 -8.36 -4.26
CA PRO A 197 -21.83 -8.32 -4.70
C PRO A 197 -21.57 -7.12 -5.61
N ALA A 198 -20.37 -6.57 -5.52
CA ALA A 198 -19.83 -5.76 -6.59
C ALA A 198 -19.21 -6.67 -7.67
N ILE A 199 -19.21 -6.20 -8.91
CA ILE A 199 -18.54 -6.87 -10.01
C ILE A 199 -17.33 -6.06 -10.43
N ILE A 200 -16.16 -6.68 -10.40
CA ILE A 200 -14.91 -6.07 -10.85
C ILE A 200 -14.33 -6.87 -12.02
N GLY A 201 -13.56 -6.22 -12.88
CA GLY A 201 -12.96 -6.89 -14.02
C GLY A 201 -12.11 -5.98 -14.89
N SER A 202 -11.55 -6.56 -15.96
CA SER A 202 -10.78 -5.83 -16.95
C SER A 202 -11.12 -6.33 -18.36
N ILE A 203 -10.96 -5.44 -19.35
CA ILE A 203 -11.13 -5.77 -20.78
C ILE A 203 -9.93 -6.60 -21.26
N ASP A 204 -8.71 -6.15 -20.94
CA ASP A 204 -7.47 -6.82 -21.33
C ASP A 204 -6.33 -6.43 -20.39
N ILE A 205 -5.91 -7.34 -19.51
CA ILE A 205 -4.83 -7.07 -18.55
C ILE A 205 -3.48 -6.75 -19.21
N THR A 206 -3.27 -7.14 -20.46
CA THR A 206 -2.01 -6.86 -21.17
C THR A 206 -1.95 -5.44 -21.71
N ALA A 207 -3.08 -4.73 -21.75
CA ALA A 207 -3.11 -3.30 -22.03
C ALA A 207 -2.57 -2.53 -20.81
N THR A 208 -1.34 -2.05 -20.93
CA THR A 208 -0.67 -1.29 -19.86
C THR A 208 0.18 -0.18 -20.43
N SER A 209 0.20 0.95 -19.73
CA SER A 209 1.13 2.05 -20.00
C SER A 209 2.42 1.95 -19.16
N LEU A 210 2.49 0.99 -18.25
CA LEU A 210 3.72 0.68 -17.52
C LEU A 210 4.67 -0.10 -18.43
N ARG A 211 5.92 0.36 -18.53
CA ARG A 211 6.93 -0.33 -19.36
C ARG A 211 7.52 -1.53 -18.64
N GLU A 212 7.79 -1.35 -17.36
CA GLU A 212 8.40 -2.35 -16.50
C GLU A 212 7.70 -2.37 -15.14
N ASN A 213 8.07 -3.30 -14.29
CA ASN A 213 7.57 -3.31 -12.93
C ASN A 213 8.07 -2.08 -12.16
N VAL A 214 7.14 -1.35 -11.56
CA VAL A 214 7.43 -0.09 -10.83
C VAL A 214 8.22 -0.34 -9.55
N ASN A 215 8.16 -1.54 -8.99
CA ASN A 215 8.73 -1.88 -7.69
C ASN A 215 10.06 -2.65 -7.77
N GLY A 216 10.73 -2.67 -8.94
CA GLY A 216 12.04 -3.27 -9.09
C GLY A 216 12.14 -4.38 -10.13
N ALA A 217 13.29 -5.01 -10.18
CA ALA A 217 13.79 -5.89 -11.24
C ALA A 217 13.08 -7.26 -11.40
N GLN A 218 11.80 -7.35 -11.10
CA GLN A 218 11.12 -8.65 -11.09
C GLN A 218 10.86 -9.25 -12.47
N PHE A 219 11.10 -8.51 -13.55
CA PHE A 219 10.86 -8.98 -14.90
C PHE A 219 12.09 -8.89 -15.81
N ASP A 220 13.28 -8.65 -15.26
CA ASP A 220 14.57 -8.65 -15.96
C ASP A 220 14.55 -7.95 -17.35
N GLY A 221 13.89 -6.77 -17.41
CA GLY A 221 13.75 -6.01 -18.64
C GLY A 221 12.66 -6.52 -19.58
N VAL A 222 11.86 -7.51 -19.18
CA VAL A 222 10.67 -7.91 -19.94
C VAL A 222 9.58 -6.85 -19.77
N PRO A 223 9.02 -6.29 -20.85
CA PRO A 223 7.91 -5.35 -20.76
C PRO A 223 6.75 -5.92 -19.94
N LEU A 224 6.14 -5.09 -19.09
CA LEU A 224 5.07 -5.56 -18.19
C LEU A 224 3.92 -6.22 -18.95
N GLY A 225 3.54 -5.71 -20.12
CA GLY A 225 2.50 -6.31 -20.96
C GLY A 225 2.81 -7.75 -21.38
N GLU A 226 4.07 -8.07 -21.68
CA GLU A 226 4.52 -9.42 -22.00
C GLU A 226 4.52 -10.33 -20.76
N ALA A 227 4.91 -9.80 -19.61
CA ALA A 227 4.82 -10.52 -18.34
C ALA A 227 3.37 -10.80 -17.93
N LEU A 228 2.47 -9.84 -18.10
CA LEU A 228 1.04 -10.00 -17.85
C LEU A 228 0.38 -11.01 -18.79
N ALA A 229 0.87 -11.16 -20.03
CA ALA A 229 0.37 -12.16 -20.97
C ALA A 229 0.59 -13.61 -20.49
N GLN A 230 1.48 -13.84 -19.53
CA GLN A 230 1.70 -15.15 -18.90
C GLN A 230 0.75 -15.40 -17.72
N ALA A 231 0.03 -14.39 -17.26
CA ALA A 231 -0.93 -14.56 -16.18
C ALA A 231 -2.14 -15.36 -16.64
N THR A 232 -2.51 -16.35 -15.85
CA THR A 232 -3.64 -17.26 -16.15
C THR A 232 -4.83 -17.04 -15.21
N ARG A 233 -4.59 -16.34 -14.08
CA ARG A 233 -5.59 -16.09 -13.06
C ARG A 233 -5.37 -14.71 -12.44
N MET A 234 -6.46 -14.12 -11.97
CA MET A 234 -6.45 -12.93 -11.14
C MET A 234 -6.81 -13.33 -9.72
N ARG A 235 -5.86 -13.16 -8.79
CA ARG A 235 -6.11 -13.31 -7.36
C ARG A 235 -6.65 -12.02 -6.80
N ILE A 236 -7.68 -12.12 -5.98
CA ILE A 236 -8.31 -10.99 -5.30
C ILE A 236 -8.01 -11.11 -3.82
N ILE A 237 -7.37 -10.09 -3.28
CA ILE A 237 -6.96 -10.01 -1.87
C ILE A 237 -7.72 -8.84 -1.24
N GLU A 238 -8.42 -9.09 -0.14
CA GLU A 238 -8.97 -8.00 0.67
C GLU A 238 -7.95 -7.46 1.64
N GLY A 239 -8.04 -6.16 1.95
CA GLY A 239 -7.43 -5.57 3.13
C GLY A 239 -8.45 -5.36 4.22
N PHE A 240 -8.05 -5.54 5.47
CA PHE A 240 -8.86 -5.20 6.63
C PHE A 240 -7.99 -4.52 7.68
N SER A 241 -8.54 -3.51 8.35
CA SER A 241 -7.82 -2.81 9.41
C SER A 241 -8.21 -3.36 10.78
N SER A 242 -7.31 -3.17 11.74
CA SER A 242 -7.67 -3.29 13.14
C SER A 242 -8.12 -1.93 13.63
N GLU A 243 -9.38 -1.77 13.92
CA GLU A 243 -9.90 -0.50 14.45
C GLU A 243 -9.45 -0.23 15.91
N ILE A 244 -8.88 -1.20 16.58
CA ILE A 244 -8.58 -1.16 18.01
C ILE A 244 -7.07 -1.17 18.25
N GLY A 245 -6.25 -1.14 17.23
CA GLY A 245 -4.92 -1.50 17.49
C GLY A 245 -3.87 -0.43 17.43
N SER A 246 -2.87 -0.66 18.22
CA SER A 246 -1.55 -0.12 18.01
C SER A 246 -1.00 -0.60 16.67
N VAL A 247 -0.10 0.15 16.14
CA VAL A 247 0.78 -0.23 15.05
C VAL A 247 1.41 -1.59 15.37
N GLY A 248 1.59 -2.43 14.38
CA GLY A 248 2.16 -3.77 14.59
C GLY A 248 1.16 -4.86 14.99
N GLN A 249 -0.14 -4.56 15.02
CA GLN A 249 -1.16 -5.54 15.39
C GLN A 249 -1.18 -6.78 14.48
N PHE A 250 -0.81 -6.64 13.21
CA PHE A 250 -0.67 -7.76 12.29
C PHE A 250 0.79 -8.19 12.08
N GLY A 251 1.73 -7.63 12.82
CA GLY A 251 3.15 -7.97 12.82
C GLY A 251 4.07 -6.84 12.37
N LEU A 252 5.33 -7.18 12.15
CA LEU A 252 6.41 -6.22 11.90
C LEU A 252 6.29 -5.44 10.58
N THR A 253 5.56 -5.96 9.61
CA THR A 253 5.55 -5.40 8.24
C THR A 253 4.19 -4.95 7.78
N MET A 254 3.14 -5.29 8.52
CA MET A 254 1.76 -5.01 8.14
C MET A 254 1.03 -4.26 9.22
N HIS A 255 0.56 -3.06 8.87
CA HIS A 255 -0.37 -2.29 9.70
C HIS A 255 -1.82 -2.70 9.46
N GLU A 256 -2.08 -3.39 8.36
CA GLU A 256 -3.39 -3.89 7.95
C GLU A 256 -3.28 -5.38 7.67
N GLY A 257 -4.32 -6.13 8.01
CA GLY A 257 -4.40 -7.54 7.66
C GLY A 257 -4.83 -7.72 6.20
N ALA A 258 -4.52 -8.88 5.66
CA ALA A 258 -4.88 -9.27 4.30
C ALA A 258 -5.43 -10.69 4.25
N ALA A 259 -6.39 -10.93 3.33
CA ALA A 259 -6.93 -12.27 3.08
C ALA A 259 -7.25 -12.46 1.60
N ILE A 260 -7.00 -13.68 1.10
CA ILE A 260 -7.37 -14.05 -0.27
C ILE A 260 -8.85 -14.39 -0.30
N LEU A 261 -9.60 -13.67 -1.14
CA LEU A 261 -11.00 -13.97 -1.45
C LEU A 261 -11.11 -15.15 -2.41
N GLY A 262 -10.19 -15.23 -3.38
CA GLY A 262 -10.19 -16.29 -4.39
C GLY A 262 -9.39 -15.90 -5.61
N GLU A 263 -9.45 -16.75 -6.62
CA GLU A 263 -8.76 -16.58 -7.90
C GLU A 263 -9.74 -16.83 -9.04
N THR A 264 -9.88 -15.87 -9.95
CA THR A 264 -10.70 -15.97 -11.14
C THR A 264 -9.85 -16.18 -12.39
N PRO A 265 -10.32 -16.94 -13.40
CA PRO A 265 -9.55 -17.13 -14.62
C PRO A 265 -9.37 -15.83 -15.41
N ILE A 266 -8.21 -15.67 -16.00
CA ILE A 266 -7.95 -14.71 -17.07
C ILE A 266 -8.08 -15.47 -18.38
N TYR A 267 -8.96 -14.98 -19.27
CA TYR A 267 -9.22 -15.60 -20.55
C TYR A 267 -8.16 -15.26 -21.60
N GLU A 268 -8.16 -15.99 -22.70
CA GLU A 268 -7.17 -15.80 -23.77
C GLU A 268 -7.18 -14.42 -24.43
N ASP A 269 -8.28 -13.66 -24.30
CA ASP A 269 -8.37 -12.27 -24.74
C ASP A 269 -7.86 -11.28 -23.68
N GLY A 270 -7.33 -11.75 -22.57
CA GLY A 270 -6.82 -10.94 -21.45
C GLY A 270 -7.92 -10.46 -20.50
N SER A 271 -9.18 -10.78 -20.76
CA SER A 271 -10.30 -10.34 -19.94
C SER A 271 -10.53 -11.22 -18.72
N TRP A 272 -11.09 -10.63 -17.67
CA TRP A 272 -11.57 -11.34 -16.49
C TRP A 272 -12.70 -10.56 -15.81
N ARG A 273 -13.55 -11.25 -15.07
CA ARG A 273 -14.61 -10.67 -14.23
C ARG A 273 -14.87 -11.53 -13.00
N ALA A 274 -15.06 -10.87 -11.86
CA ALA A 274 -15.32 -11.54 -10.61
C ALA A 274 -16.34 -10.77 -9.77
N ALA A 275 -17.15 -11.51 -9.00
CA ALA A 275 -18.01 -10.97 -7.96
C ALA A 275 -17.22 -10.88 -6.65
N VAL A 276 -17.30 -9.77 -5.96
CA VAL A 276 -16.58 -9.53 -4.71
C VAL A 276 -17.52 -8.96 -3.66
N PRO A 277 -17.28 -9.21 -2.36
CA PRO A 277 -18.01 -8.54 -1.30
C PRO A 277 -17.80 -7.02 -1.41
N ALA A 278 -18.86 -6.23 -1.32
CA ALA A 278 -18.78 -4.77 -1.42
C ALA A 278 -18.13 -4.13 -0.18
N TYR A 279 -17.84 -2.82 -0.27
CA TYR A 279 -17.27 -1.98 0.78
C TYR A 279 -15.83 -2.31 1.24
N LEU A 280 -15.21 -3.32 0.67
CA LEU A 280 -13.85 -3.72 1.05
C LEU A 280 -12.81 -3.08 0.13
N PRO A 281 -11.61 -2.80 0.62
CA PRO A 281 -10.46 -2.53 -0.23
C PRO A 281 -9.89 -3.85 -0.79
N TYR A 282 -9.59 -3.86 -2.08
CA TYR A 282 -9.03 -5.03 -2.77
C TYR A 282 -7.68 -4.72 -3.37
N HIS A 283 -6.78 -5.68 -3.29
CA HIS A 283 -5.64 -5.84 -4.19
C HIS A 283 -6.00 -6.81 -5.30
N LEU A 284 -5.52 -6.51 -6.50
CA LEU A 284 -5.61 -7.40 -7.65
C LEU A 284 -4.20 -7.89 -7.98
N GLN A 285 -4.00 -9.18 -7.93
CA GLN A 285 -2.71 -9.80 -8.22
C GLN A 285 -2.85 -10.73 -9.42
N PRO A 286 -2.34 -10.34 -10.62
CA PRO A 286 -2.21 -11.26 -11.72
C PRO A 286 -1.21 -12.34 -11.36
N ILE A 287 -1.58 -13.59 -11.53
CA ILE A 287 -0.71 -14.72 -11.21
C ILE A 287 -0.52 -15.60 -12.43
N ASP A 288 0.69 -16.08 -12.63
CA ASP A 288 0.98 -17.17 -13.53
C ASP A 288 0.59 -18.52 -12.90
N ARG A 289 0.96 -19.62 -13.52
CA ARG A 289 0.69 -20.95 -12.96
C ARG A 289 1.30 -21.19 -11.57
N TYR A 290 2.19 -20.33 -11.10
CA TYR A 290 2.91 -20.43 -9.83
C TYR A 290 2.58 -19.35 -8.82
N SER A 291 1.70 -18.43 -9.16
CA SER A 291 1.20 -17.42 -8.21
C SER A 291 2.24 -16.45 -7.64
N ILE A 292 3.25 -16.06 -8.39
CA ILE A 292 4.35 -15.22 -7.91
C ILE A 292 4.48 -13.89 -8.64
N ARG A 293 3.35 -13.22 -8.90
CA ARG A 293 3.30 -11.88 -9.53
C ARG A 293 3.07 -10.79 -8.50
N ASN A 294 3.42 -9.57 -8.91
CA ASN A 294 3.28 -8.38 -8.11
C ASN A 294 1.83 -7.97 -7.87
N GLN A 295 1.62 -7.28 -6.78
CA GLN A 295 0.32 -6.72 -6.40
C GLN A 295 0.07 -5.35 -7.01
N MET A 296 -1.19 -4.95 -6.96
CA MET A 296 -1.68 -3.64 -7.39
C MET A 296 -2.30 -2.87 -6.22
N LEU A 297 -2.55 -1.58 -6.44
CA LEU A 297 -3.14 -0.69 -5.44
C LEU A 297 -4.55 -1.10 -5.02
N TRP A 298 -4.92 -0.68 -3.81
CA TRP A 298 -6.27 -0.87 -3.27
C TRP A 298 -7.35 -0.21 -4.14
N ILE A 299 -8.32 -0.99 -4.54
CA ILE A 299 -9.57 -0.51 -5.14
C ILE A 299 -10.74 -0.83 -4.22
N GLN A 300 -11.85 -0.13 -4.39
CA GLN A 300 -13.08 -0.37 -3.64
C GLN A 300 -14.26 -0.29 -4.58
N ALA A 301 -15.34 -1.02 -4.26
CA ALA A 301 -16.58 -0.98 -5.00
C ALA A 301 -17.79 -1.01 -4.06
N MET A 302 -18.88 -0.36 -4.50
CA MET A 302 -20.15 -0.31 -3.80
C MET A 302 -20.99 -1.55 -4.13
N PRO A 303 -21.99 -1.93 -3.28
CA PRO A 303 -22.93 -2.99 -3.63
C PRO A 303 -23.62 -2.72 -4.96
N GLY A 304 -23.71 -3.73 -5.81
CA GLY A 304 -24.27 -3.63 -7.16
C GLY A 304 -23.42 -2.86 -8.16
N GLU A 305 -22.30 -2.25 -7.76
CA GLU A 305 -21.39 -1.57 -8.68
C GLU A 305 -20.76 -2.57 -9.65
N THR A 306 -20.79 -2.26 -10.93
CA THR A 306 -19.96 -2.95 -11.92
C THR A 306 -18.81 -2.04 -12.34
N ARG A 307 -17.58 -2.47 -12.05
CA ARG A 307 -16.37 -1.74 -12.36
C ARG A 307 -15.48 -2.54 -13.30
N THR A 308 -15.30 -2.02 -14.51
CA THR A 308 -14.43 -2.65 -15.52
C THR A 308 -13.31 -1.69 -15.87
N CYS A 309 -12.07 -2.11 -15.64
CA CYS A 309 -10.87 -1.43 -16.10
C CYS A 309 -10.63 -1.72 -17.58
N GLY A 310 -9.99 -0.82 -18.31
CA GLY A 310 -9.52 -1.11 -19.67
C GLY A 310 -8.45 -2.19 -19.64
N GLY A 311 -7.41 -1.95 -18.87
CA GLY A 311 -6.25 -2.83 -18.72
C GLY A 311 -5.69 -2.84 -17.31
N CYS A 312 -4.38 -3.05 -17.21
CA CYS A 312 -3.63 -3.06 -15.98
C CYS A 312 -2.68 -1.84 -15.97
N HIS A 313 -3.07 -0.74 -15.31
CA HIS A 313 -2.38 0.55 -15.36
C HIS A 313 -2.29 1.15 -16.77
N GLU A 314 -3.37 1.12 -17.50
CA GLU A 314 -3.49 1.80 -18.79
C GLU A 314 -3.62 3.32 -18.64
N SER A 315 -3.35 4.03 -19.73
CA SER A 315 -3.63 5.46 -19.83
C SER A 315 -5.13 5.74 -19.70
N ARG A 316 -5.51 6.73 -18.89
CA ARG A 316 -6.93 7.10 -18.69
C ARG A 316 -7.56 7.80 -19.88
N SER A 317 -6.75 8.23 -20.85
CA SER A 317 -7.21 8.86 -22.09
C SER A 317 -7.35 7.88 -23.24
N ASP A 318 -6.78 6.68 -23.11
CA ASP A 318 -6.82 5.68 -24.14
C ASP A 318 -8.01 4.74 -23.93
N THR A 319 -8.59 4.29 -25.02
CA THR A 319 -9.67 3.31 -25.00
C THR A 319 -9.08 1.94 -25.29
N VAL A 320 -9.31 1.01 -24.36
CA VAL A 320 -8.97 -0.39 -24.59
C VAL A 320 -10.19 -1.09 -25.19
N GLU A 321 -9.98 -1.69 -26.33
CA GLU A 321 -11.02 -2.45 -27.02
C GLU A 321 -10.82 -3.96 -26.84
N PRO A 322 -11.89 -4.76 -26.83
CA PRO A 322 -11.76 -6.21 -26.79
C PRO A 322 -10.94 -6.73 -27.97
N ARG A 323 -9.97 -7.60 -27.70
CA ARG A 323 -9.09 -8.17 -28.74
C ARG A 323 -9.83 -9.16 -29.66
N MET A 324 -10.88 -9.78 -29.18
CA MET A 324 -11.58 -10.89 -29.86
C MET A 324 -13.08 -10.62 -29.97
N GLY A 325 -13.48 -9.75 -30.88
CA GLY A 325 -14.89 -9.46 -31.16
C GLY A 325 -15.41 -8.17 -30.52
N ALA A 326 -16.72 -8.00 -30.47
CA ALA A 326 -17.36 -6.79 -29.94
C ALA A 326 -17.50 -6.78 -28.41
N THR A 327 -17.38 -7.95 -27.76
CA THR A 327 -17.44 -8.13 -26.31
C THR A 327 -16.37 -9.09 -25.88
N THR A 328 -15.88 -8.93 -24.64
CA THR A 328 -14.86 -9.84 -24.09
C THR A 328 -15.44 -11.21 -23.76
N ILE A 329 -14.56 -12.22 -23.68
CA ILE A 329 -14.93 -13.56 -23.22
C ILE A 329 -15.53 -13.49 -21.81
N ALA A 330 -14.91 -12.72 -20.91
CA ALA A 330 -15.42 -12.54 -19.55
C ALA A 330 -16.82 -11.91 -19.50
N GLN A 331 -17.16 -11.02 -20.43
CA GLN A 331 -18.53 -10.48 -20.54
C GLN A 331 -19.53 -11.53 -21.03
N GLN A 332 -19.12 -12.43 -21.93
CA GLN A 332 -19.96 -13.50 -22.47
C GLN A 332 -20.20 -14.60 -21.43
N VAL A 333 -19.20 -14.96 -20.65
CA VAL A 333 -19.28 -15.99 -19.61
C VAL A 333 -20.02 -15.48 -18.37
N GLY A 334 -19.85 -14.20 -18.05
CA GLY A 334 -20.34 -13.59 -16.81
C GLY A 334 -19.29 -13.57 -15.69
N PRO A 335 -19.60 -12.93 -14.55
CA PRO A 335 -18.66 -12.85 -13.44
C PRO A 335 -18.48 -14.20 -12.74
N ASP A 336 -17.26 -14.48 -12.32
CA ASP A 336 -16.98 -15.58 -11.42
C ASP A 336 -17.53 -15.26 -10.02
N MET A 337 -18.47 -16.05 -9.55
CA MET A 337 -19.12 -15.86 -8.25
C MET A 337 -18.34 -16.49 -7.09
N SER A 338 -17.32 -17.29 -7.36
CA SER A 338 -16.57 -18.03 -6.34
C SER A 338 -15.72 -17.14 -5.43
N THR A 339 -15.48 -15.88 -5.83
CA THR A 339 -14.73 -14.89 -5.07
C THR A 339 -15.60 -14.01 -4.16
N HIS A 340 -16.93 -14.14 -4.25
CA HIS A 340 -17.86 -13.53 -3.32
C HIS A 340 -18.12 -14.48 -2.15
N ILE A 341 -17.22 -14.47 -1.17
CA ILE A 341 -17.20 -15.43 -0.06
C ILE A 341 -17.37 -14.74 1.30
N ALA A 342 -17.96 -15.48 2.23
CA ALA A 342 -18.12 -15.04 3.61
C ALA A 342 -16.77 -14.93 4.33
N ILE A 343 -16.69 -14.08 5.36
CA ILE A 343 -15.46 -13.85 6.13
C ILE A 343 -14.80 -15.16 6.63
N PRO A 344 -15.52 -16.14 7.17
CA PRO A 344 -14.89 -17.37 7.66
C PRO A 344 -14.20 -18.21 6.60
N ASP A 345 -14.57 -18.04 5.32
CA ASP A 345 -14.03 -18.82 4.22
C ASP A 345 -12.83 -18.14 3.53
N ARG A 346 -12.53 -16.88 3.90
CA ARG A 346 -11.40 -16.13 3.36
C ARG A 346 -10.08 -16.69 3.85
N VAL A 347 -9.08 -16.74 2.97
CA VAL A 347 -7.80 -17.39 3.28
C VAL A 347 -6.83 -16.37 3.85
N GLU A 348 -6.56 -16.49 5.14
CA GLU A 348 -5.48 -15.81 5.84
C GLU A 348 -4.37 -16.81 6.14
N LEU A 349 -3.12 -16.40 6.03
CA LEU A 349 -1.96 -17.23 6.29
C LEU A 349 -1.07 -16.52 7.31
N PRO A 350 -1.49 -16.45 8.58
CA PRO A 350 -0.70 -15.84 9.64
C PRO A 350 0.47 -16.72 10.03
N TRP A 351 1.45 -16.12 10.68
CA TRP A 351 2.55 -16.89 11.28
C TRP A 351 2.04 -17.82 12.39
N TYR A 352 1.12 -17.31 13.20
CA TYR A 352 0.46 -18.04 14.27
C TYR A 352 -1.04 -17.72 14.37
N GLY A 353 -1.76 -18.64 14.99
CA GLY A 353 -3.09 -18.35 15.52
C GLY A 353 -4.26 -18.58 14.57
N ALA A 354 -4.07 -19.24 13.45
CA ALA A 354 -5.20 -19.69 12.63
C ALA A 354 -5.90 -20.88 13.32
N PRO A 355 -7.15 -20.72 13.79
CA PRO A 355 -7.78 -21.76 14.63
C PRO A 355 -8.16 -23.04 13.88
N SER A 356 -8.19 -23.01 12.57
CA SER A 356 -8.65 -24.13 11.73
C SER A 356 -7.80 -24.36 10.48
N ARG A 357 -6.69 -23.64 10.36
CA ARG A 357 -5.81 -23.71 9.19
C ARG A 357 -4.36 -23.81 9.61
N GLU A 358 -3.52 -24.26 8.70
CA GLU A 358 -2.10 -24.35 8.91
C GLU A 358 -1.46 -22.96 8.97
N ASN A 359 -0.56 -22.77 9.94
CA ASN A 359 0.20 -21.53 10.10
C ASN A 359 1.51 -21.59 9.31
N VAL A 360 2.10 -20.45 9.02
CA VAL A 360 3.43 -20.38 8.38
C VAL A 360 4.48 -21.10 9.24
N GLN A 361 4.44 -20.94 10.57
CA GLN A 361 5.37 -21.62 11.47
C GLN A 361 5.28 -23.15 11.38
N ASP A 362 4.10 -23.72 11.22
CA ASP A 362 3.94 -25.16 11.07
C ASP A 362 4.68 -25.69 9.84
N VAL A 363 4.61 -24.95 8.73
CA VAL A 363 5.33 -25.25 7.48
C VAL A 363 6.84 -25.15 7.68
N LEU A 364 7.31 -24.08 8.32
CA LEU A 364 8.73 -23.88 8.61
C LEU A 364 9.28 -24.93 9.56
N THR A 365 8.52 -25.26 10.61
CA THR A 365 8.91 -26.29 11.59
C THR A 365 9.06 -27.66 10.94
N ARG A 366 8.14 -28.00 10.05
CA ARG A 366 8.12 -29.30 9.37
C ARG A 366 9.27 -29.45 8.35
N ASN A 367 9.58 -28.39 7.61
CA ASN A 367 10.46 -28.47 6.44
C ASN A 367 11.83 -27.83 6.63
N CYS A 368 11.98 -26.85 7.51
CA CYS A 368 13.15 -25.96 7.55
C CYS A 368 13.86 -25.94 8.89
N ALA A 369 13.12 -25.85 10.01
CA ALA A 369 13.69 -25.66 11.34
C ALA A 369 14.58 -26.84 11.81
N GLY A 370 14.44 -28.04 11.22
CA GLY A 370 15.35 -29.16 11.52
C GLY A 370 16.82 -28.91 11.17
N CYS A 371 17.09 -27.95 10.26
CA CYS A 371 18.44 -27.53 9.86
C CYS A 371 18.72 -26.06 10.21
N HIS A 372 17.68 -25.23 10.33
CA HIS A 372 17.77 -23.78 10.60
C HIS A 372 17.11 -23.44 11.94
N ASP A 373 17.70 -23.93 13.04
CA ASP A 373 17.18 -23.78 14.42
C ASP A 373 18.08 -22.89 15.31
N GLY A 374 19.12 -22.26 14.70
CA GLY A 374 20.14 -21.50 15.41
C GLY A 374 21.08 -22.36 16.27
N GLY A 375 20.93 -23.68 16.26
CA GLY A 375 21.78 -24.64 17.00
C GLY A 375 23.15 -24.86 16.35
N ALA A 376 23.98 -25.68 17.02
CA ALA A 376 25.37 -25.89 16.60
C ALA A 376 25.54 -26.55 15.19
N MET A 377 24.48 -27.18 14.69
CA MET A 377 24.48 -27.83 13.37
C MET A 377 23.85 -26.96 12.28
N ASP A 378 23.30 -25.81 12.66
CA ASP A 378 22.74 -24.85 11.70
C ASP A 378 23.84 -24.28 10.80
N PRO A 379 23.67 -24.25 9.47
CA PRO A 379 24.62 -23.62 8.55
C PRO A 379 24.95 -22.15 8.86
N TYR A 380 24.05 -21.48 9.56
CA TYR A 380 24.20 -20.09 9.99
C TYR A 380 24.45 -19.95 11.51
N ALA A 381 24.80 -21.04 12.20
CA ALA A 381 25.09 -21.03 13.64
C ALA A 381 26.06 -19.90 14.03
N GLY A 382 25.66 -19.08 15.00
CA GLY A 382 26.47 -17.97 15.48
C GLY A 382 26.60 -16.79 14.54
N ARG A 383 25.87 -16.75 13.42
CA ARG A 383 25.77 -15.56 12.55
C ARG A 383 24.61 -14.68 13.01
N PHE A 384 24.96 -13.48 13.41
CA PHE A 384 24.03 -12.44 13.85
C PHE A 384 24.40 -11.13 13.19
N TYR A 385 23.42 -10.25 13.03
CA TYR A 385 23.65 -8.84 12.78
C TYR A 385 23.10 -8.03 13.94
N THR A 386 23.69 -6.88 14.18
CA THR A 386 23.31 -5.99 15.27
C THR A 386 22.39 -4.91 14.75
N VAL A 387 21.30 -4.66 15.43
CA VAL A 387 20.42 -3.53 15.15
C VAL A 387 20.51 -2.55 16.31
N GLU A 388 20.96 -1.33 16.01
CA GLU A 388 20.98 -0.19 16.93
C GLU A 388 19.78 0.71 16.64
N VAL A 389 19.02 1.04 17.67
CA VAL A 389 17.82 1.87 17.58
C VAL A 389 17.92 2.99 18.59
N THR A 390 17.60 4.20 18.18
CA THR A 390 17.46 5.34 19.10
C THR A 390 15.99 5.54 19.43
N THR A 391 15.61 5.35 20.69
CA THR A 391 14.23 5.55 21.15
C THR A 391 13.80 7.01 21.07
N MET A 392 12.51 7.27 21.18
CA MET A 392 12.00 8.67 21.22
C MET A 392 12.57 9.47 22.40
N GLU A 393 12.94 8.82 23.50
CA GLU A 393 13.61 9.44 24.65
C GLU A 393 15.11 9.68 24.43
N GLY A 394 15.66 9.21 23.30
CA GLY A 394 17.08 9.34 22.96
C GLY A 394 17.97 8.27 23.58
N GLU A 395 17.41 7.20 24.09
CA GLU A 395 18.15 6.03 24.56
C GLU A 395 18.54 5.15 23.37
N MET A 396 19.77 4.63 23.37
CA MET A 396 20.24 3.69 22.35
C MET A 396 20.07 2.26 22.84
N LEU A 397 19.26 1.50 22.13
CA LEU A 397 19.07 0.07 22.37
C LEU A 397 19.78 -0.74 21.29
N THR A 398 20.23 -1.95 21.66
CA THR A 398 20.97 -2.83 20.77
C THR A 398 20.36 -4.24 20.81
N PHE A 399 20.08 -4.78 19.63
CA PHE A 399 19.50 -6.12 19.46
C PHE A 399 20.40 -6.98 18.59
N GLU A 400 20.61 -8.25 18.97
CA GLU A 400 21.27 -9.24 18.15
C GLU A 400 20.22 -10.08 17.42
N ILE A 401 20.13 -9.92 16.12
CA ILE A 401 19.16 -10.61 15.27
C ILE A 401 19.87 -11.75 14.54
N PRO A 402 19.36 -12.99 14.59
CA PRO A 402 19.94 -14.12 13.88
C PRO A 402 19.87 -13.90 12.37
N TYR A 403 20.91 -14.28 11.66
CA TYR A 403 20.99 -14.18 10.20
C TYR A 403 19.87 -14.99 9.53
N LEU A 404 19.65 -16.20 9.99
CA LEU A 404 18.53 -17.07 9.61
C LEU A 404 18.35 -18.13 10.70
N ASP A 405 17.24 -18.08 11.41
CA ASP A 405 16.79 -19.05 12.38
C ASP A 405 15.28 -19.24 12.17
N LEU A 406 14.87 -20.42 11.79
CA LEU A 406 13.49 -20.72 11.41
C LEU A 406 12.72 -21.47 12.52
N SER A 407 13.29 -21.48 13.72
CA SER A 407 12.64 -22.05 14.92
C SER A 407 11.58 -21.13 15.51
N ASP A 408 10.79 -21.68 16.40
CA ASP A 408 9.74 -20.98 17.14
C ASP A 408 10.23 -20.36 18.47
N ARG A 409 11.54 -20.43 18.77
CA ARG A 409 12.07 -19.79 19.99
C ARG A 409 11.87 -18.28 19.93
N LEU A 410 11.46 -17.69 21.05
CA LEU A 410 11.22 -16.26 21.12
C LEU A 410 12.53 -15.48 21.19
N ILE A 411 12.59 -14.39 20.44
CA ILE A 411 13.67 -13.40 20.46
C ILE A 411 13.12 -11.99 20.54
N GLU A 412 13.91 -11.07 21.07
CA GLU A 412 13.56 -9.66 21.18
C GLU A 412 13.96 -8.91 19.92
N ALA A 413 13.09 -8.00 19.50
CA ALA A 413 13.33 -7.03 18.45
C ALA A 413 12.68 -5.69 18.84
N TYR A 414 13.01 -4.62 18.14
CA TYR A 414 12.41 -3.31 18.39
C TYR A 414 11.54 -2.91 17.19
N TYR A 415 10.31 -2.53 17.46
CA TYR A 415 9.40 -2.09 16.43
C TYR A 415 8.43 -1.02 16.96
N GLU A 416 8.35 0.10 16.26
CA GLU A 416 7.45 1.23 16.56
C GLU A 416 7.44 1.67 18.03
N ASP A 417 8.64 1.93 18.55
CA ASP A 417 8.91 2.42 19.91
C ASP A 417 8.66 1.41 21.04
N GLU A 418 8.52 0.11 20.69
CA GLU A 418 8.34 -0.97 21.68
C GLU A 418 9.33 -2.12 21.46
N VAL A 419 9.72 -2.77 22.55
CA VAL A 419 10.44 -4.05 22.50
C VAL A 419 9.40 -5.15 22.35
N VAL A 420 9.48 -5.89 21.26
CA VAL A 420 8.56 -6.96 20.90
C VAL A 420 9.24 -8.31 20.98
N ASN A 421 8.48 -9.35 21.29
CA ASN A 421 8.96 -10.73 21.35
C ASN A 421 8.23 -11.55 20.29
N TYR A 422 8.98 -12.01 19.31
CA TYR A 422 8.47 -12.86 18.23
C TYR A 422 9.32 -14.12 18.08
N PRO A 423 8.80 -15.17 17.42
CA PRO A 423 9.63 -16.32 17.03
C PRO A 423 10.83 -15.91 16.19
N ALA A 424 11.93 -16.60 16.38
CA ALA A 424 13.15 -16.38 15.63
C ALA A 424 12.92 -16.45 14.12
N SER A 425 12.07 -17.37 13.67
CA SER A 425 11.65 -17.48 12.27
C SER A 425 11.03 -16.21 11.72
N TYR A 426 10.10 -15.62 12.49
CA TYR A 426 9.41 -14.40 12.08
C TYR A 426 10.36 -13.22 12.04
N VAL A 427 11.16 -13.04 13.08
CA VAL A 427 12.15 -11.95 13.13
C VAL A 427 13.22 -12.13 12.05
N SER A 428 13.79 -13.32 11.87
CA SER A 428 14.79 -13.56 10.82
C SER A 428 14.29 -13.26 9.43
N LEU A 429 13.04 -13.62 9.12
CA LEU A 429 12.50 -13.48 7.78
C LEU A 429 11.90 -12.09 7.50
N MET A 430 11.31 -11.44 8.51
CA MET A 430 10.54 -10.22 8.31
C MET A 430 11.25 -8.95 8.77
N TYR A 431 12.11 -9.03 9.78
CA TYR A 431 12.73 -7.85 10.38
C TYR A 431 13.66 -7.07 9.43
N PRO A 432 14.43 -7.70 8.52
CA PRO A 432 15.22 -6.95 7.53
C PRO A 432 14.39 -5.98 6.68
N SER A 433 13.15 -6.37 6.36
CA SER A 433 12.21 -5.52 5.60
C SER A 433 11.41 -4.56 6.50
N ALA A 434 11.34 -4.82 7.80
CA ALA A 434 10.58 -4.02 8.76
C ALA A 434 11.38 -2.86 9.38
N MET A 435 12.70 -2.92 9.30
CA MET A 435 13.57 -1.88 9.86
C MET A 435 13.30 -0.54 9.19
N MET A 436 12.95 0.46 9.96
CA MET A 436 12.59 1.79 9.46
C MET A 436 13.22 2.91 10.30
N GLY A 437 13.44 4.05 9.66
CA GLY A 437 13.74 5.31 10.33
C GLY A 437 15.10 5.33 10.99
N ASP A 438 15.11 5.43 12.33
CA ASP A 438 16.33 5.61 13.13
C ASP A 438 17.02 4.28 13.51
N SER A 439 16.67 3.19 12.86
CA SER A 439 17.31 1.88 13.02
C SER A 439 18.52 1.74 12.09
N MET A 440 19.63 1.28 12.63
CA MET A 440 20.84 1.02 11.86
C MET A 440 21.30 -0.43 12.04
N ALA A 441 21.37 -1.16 10.93
CA ALA A 441 21.85 -2.53 10.92
C ALA A 441 23.38 -2.56 10.69
N LEU A 442 24.08 -3.34 11.50
CA LEU A 442 25.56 -3.46 11.49
C LEU A 442 25.96 -4.94 11.40
N GLY A 443 27.03 -5.19 10.70
CA GLY A 443 27.60 -6.54 10.57
C GLY A 443 27.17 -7.25 9.29
N ASP A 444 26.99 -8.56 9.38
CA ASP A 444 26.61 -9.42 8.26
C ASP A 444 25.08 -9.45 8.10
N VAL A 445 24.52 -8.37 7.57
CA VAL A 445 23.08 -8.22 7.36
C VAL A 445 22.62 -9.17 6.26
N PRO A 446 21.56 -9.97 6.49
CA PRO A 446 21.05 -10.85 5.46
C PRO A 446 20.37 -10.08 4.32
N PRO A 447 20.15 -10.73 3.16
CA PRO A 447 19.23 -10.20 2.16
C PRO A 447 17.81 -10.11 2.73
N GLU A 448 16.93 -9.40 2.06
CA GLU A 448 15.51 -9.46 2.38
C GLU A 448 14.96 -10.86 2.11
N TRP A 449 14.88 -11.67 3.17
CA TRP A 449 14.37 -13.04 3.06
C TRP A 449 12.92 -13.08 2.59
N VAL A 450 12.10 -12.17 3.10
CA VAL A 450 10.73 -11.94 2.64
C VAL A 450 10.56 -10.46 2.35
N VAL A 451 10.09 -10.14 1.16
CA VAL A 451 9.63 -8.81 0.79
C VAL A 451 8.11 -8.79 0.92
N PRO A 452 7.55 -8.03 1.89
CA PRO A 452 6.12 -8.00 2.15
C PRO A 452 5.31 -7.62 0.91
N GLY A 453 4.34 -8.44 0.56
CA GLY A 453 3.50 -8.23 -0.62
C GLY A 453 4.13 -8.69 -1.94
N GLU A 454 5.37 -9.21 -1.92
CA GLU A 454 6.14 -9.52 -3.12
C GLU A 454 6.87 -10.87 -3.02
N ALA A 455 6.14 -11.97 -3.11
CA ALA A 455 6.73 -13.30 -3.03
C ALA A 455 7.86 -13.50 -4.05
N ARG A 456 7.71 -12.97 -5.26
CA ARG A 456 8.72 -13.09 -6.34
C ARG A 456 10.04 -12.40 -6.00
N ALA A 457 10.03 -11.31 -5.25
CA ALA A 457 11.22 -10.60 -4.80
C ALA A 457 11.81 -11.20 -3.50
N SER A 458 11.10 -12.13 -2.87
CA SER A 458 11.49 -12.72 -1.60
C SER A 458 12.58 -13.79 -1.79
N ARG A 459 13.73 -13.60 -1.14
CA ARG A 459 14.87 -14.50 -1.28
C ARG A 459 14.56 -15.95 -0.87
N VAL A 460 13.75 -16.15 0.17
CA VAL A 460 13.34 -17.49 0.61
C VAL A 460 12.55 -18.22 -0.48
N ILE A 461 11.69 -17.50 -1.19
CA ILE A 461 10.89 -18.05 -2.29
C ILE A 461 11.79 -18.35 -3.51
N GLU A 462 12.69 -17.43 -3.84
CA GLU A 462 13.68 -17.63 -4.91
C GLU A 462 14.48 -18.91 -4.67
N VAL A 463 15.07 -19.08 -3.49
CA VAL A 463 15.92 -20.24 -3.16
C VAL A 463 15.17 -21.56 -3.30
N MET A 464 13.91 -21.61 -2.87
CA MET A 464 13.08 -22.82 -3.00
C MET A 464 12.64 -23.13 -4.44
N ASN A 465 12.77 -22.17 -5.36
CA ASN A 465 12.37 -22.32 -6.75
C ASN A 465 13.55 -22.25 -7.73
N MET A 466 14.80 -22.17 -7.25
CA MET A 466 15.97 -22.25 -8.10
C MET A 466 16.11 -23.66 -8.69
N THR A 467 16.56 -23.70 -9.95
CA THR A 467 16.97 -24.97 -10.57
C THR A 467 18.40 -25.33 -10.15
N ALA A 468 18.81 -26.58 -10.39
CA ALA A 468 20.18 -27.02 -10.15
C ALA A 468 21.24 -26.23 -10.97
N GLU A 469 20.83 -25.64 -12.07
CA GLU A 469 21.64 -24.78 -12.91
C GLU A 469 21.82 -23.37 -12.36
N GLY A 470 21.16 -23.05 -11.28
CA GLY A 470 21.26 -21.74 -10.62
C GLY A 470 20.64 -20.59 -11.40
N ASP A 471 19.81 -20.89 -12.36
CA ASP A 471 19.15 -19.88 -13.20
C ASP A 471 17.93 -19.32 -12.47
N ALA A 472 18.20 -18.37 -11.58
CA ALA A 472 17.19 -17.67 -10.78
C ALA A 472 16.49 -16.55 -11.57
N GLY A 473 16.95 -16.24 -12.76
CA GLY A 473 16.45 -15.12 -13.58
C GLY A 473 15.00 -15.33 -13.99
N ASP A 474 14.59 -16.55 -14.19
CA ASP A 474 13.20 -16.90 -14.43
C ASP A 474 12.65 -17.59 -13.16
N LEU A 475 11.97 -16.86 -12.31
CA LEU A 475 11.28 -17.42 -11.14
C LEU A 475 10.17 -18.40 -11.55
N ALA A 476 10.46 -19.22 -12.53
CA ALA A 476 9.64 -20.36 -12.86
C ALA A 476 9.69 -21.36 -11.70
N TRP A 477 8.56 -21.91 -11.38
CA TRP A 477 8.49 -22.98 -10.40
C TRP A 477 9.29 -24.18 -10.90
N ALA A 478 10.39 -24.48 -10.26
CA ALA A 478 11.16 -25.66 -10.59
C ALA A 478 10.42 -26.93 -10.16
N ASP A 479 10.42 -27.94 -11.05
CA ASP A 479 9.87 -29.25 -10.68
C ASP A 479 10.73 -29.89 -9.57
N ARG A 480 12.01 -29.52 -9.52
CA ARG A 480 12.99 -29.96 -8.53
C ARG A 480 13.80 -28.75 -8.03
N PRO A 481 13.37 -28.09 -6.96
CA PRO A 481 14.11 -26.98 -6.37
C PRO A 481 15.46 -27.46 -5.83
N LEU A 482 16.48 -26.62 -5.95
CA LEU A 482 17.82 -26.95 -5.49
C LEU A 482 17.86 -27.09 -3.96
N HIS A 483 17.21 -26.19 -3.24
CA HIS A 483 17.17 -26.19 -1.78
C HIS A 483 15.71 -26.15 -1.30
N PRO A 484 15.32 -26.96 -0.31
CA PRO A 484 16.15 -27.86 0.50
C PRO A 484 16.25 -29.31 -0.04
N GLU A 485 15.89 -29.58 -1.26
CA GLU A 485 15.93 -30.93 -1.84
C GLU A 485 17.34 -31.51 -1.88
N ASP A 486 18.38 -30.69 -2.10
CA ASP A 486 19.79 -31.07 -2.03
C ASP A 486 20.20 -31.62 -0.64
N GLN A 487 19.44 -31.26 0.39
CA GLN A 487 19.59 -31.74 1.77
C GLN A 487 18.65 -32.91 2.09
N GLY A 488 17.91 -33.42 1.10
CA GLY A 488 17.00 -34.55 1.26
C GLY A 488 15.64 -34.21 1.87
N VAL A 489 15.27 -32.92 1.89
CA VAL A 489 13.95 -32.45 2.34
C VAL A 489 13.09 -32.12 1.12
N ASP A 490 12.00 -32.85 0.93
CA ASP A 490 11.04 -32.63 -0.13
C ASP A 490 9.91 -31.74 0.39
N VAL A 491 9.94 -30.44 0.08
CA VAL A 491 8.89 -29.49 0.42
C VAL A 491 7.74 -29.63 -0.56
N SER A 492 6.59 -30.04 -0.06
CA SER A 492 5.40 -30.22 -0.89
C SER A 492 5.03 -28.95 -1.66
N ARG A 493 4.35 -29.09 -2.79
CA ARG A 493 3.84 -27.93 -3.54
C ARG A 493 2.87 -27.11 -2.67
N GLU A 494 2.08 -27.75 -1.84
CA GLU A 494 1.13 -27.08 -0.93
C GLU A 494 1.87 -26.22 0.09
N ASP A 495 2.90 -26.72 0.73
CA ASP A 495 3.73 -25.97 1.68
C ASP A 495 4.41 -24.77 1.01
N ARG A 496 4.95 -24.96 -0.17
CA ARG A 496 5.57 -23.85 -0.95
C ARG A 496 4.51 -22.79 -1.29
N MET A 497 3.30 -23.19 -1.66
CA MET A 497 2.22 -22.25 -1.95
C MET A 497 1.79 -21.47 -0.72
N ILE A 498 1.78 -22.08 0.47
CA ILE A 498 1.52 -21.38 1.74
C ILE A 498 2.56 -20.27 1.97
N LEU A 499 3.83 -20.56 1.79
CA LEU A 499 4.91 -19.58 1.97
C LEU A 499 4.84 -18.45 0.91
N ILE A 500 4.56 -18.78 -0.34
CA ILE A 500 4.36 -17.80 -1.42
C ILE A 500 3.19 -16.87 -1.10
N GLN A 501 2.05 -17.45 -0.74
CA GLN A 501 0.85 -16.67 -0.44
C GLN A 501 1.01 -15.85 0.84
N ALA A 502 1.69 -16.37 1.87
CA ALA A 502 2.00 -15.62 3.08
C ALA A 502 2.88 -14.41 2.80
N ALA A 503 3.89 -14.54 1.94
CA ALA A 503 4.71 -13.42 1.49
C ALA A 503 3.87 -12.40 0.71
N ASP A 504 3.00 -12.85 -0.19
CA ASP A 504 2.09 -11.99 -0.97
C ASP A 504 1.06 -11.28 -0.09
N LEU A 505 0.64 -11.89 1.03
CA LEU A 505 -0.22 -11.25 2.04
C LEU A 505 0.55 -10.33 3.00
N GLY A 506 1.84 -10.10 2.76
CA GLY A 506 2.67 -9.17 3.54
C GLY A 506 3.35 -9.78 4.76
N GLY A 507 3.28 -11.10 4.96
CA GLY A 507 3.91 -11.77 6.10
C GLY A 507 3.26 -11.43 7.44
N GLN A 508 1.95 -11.38 7.50
CA GLN A 508 1.21 -11.04 8.72
C GLN A 508 1.46 -12.07 9.84
N TYR A 509 1.56 -11.59 11.08
CA TYR A 509 1.81 -12.43 12.24
C TYR A 509 0.53 -13.07 12.77
N TYR A 510 -0.55 -12.28 12.92
CA TYR A 510 -1.86 -12.74 13.39
C TYR A 510 -2.90 -12.72 12.29
N SER A 511 -3.89 -13.60 12.40
CA SER A 511 -5.15 -13.49 11.64
C SER A 511 -6.10 -12.50 12.31
N ARG A 512 -7.17 -12.11 11.61
CA ARG A 512 -8.25 -11.29 12.20
C ARG A 512 -8.90 -11.92 13.44
N TRP A 513 -8.80 -13.21 13.61
CA TRP A 513 -9.41 -13.98 14.70
C TRP A 513 -8.58 -14.00 15.99
N ASN A 514 -7.31 -13.66 15.92
CA ASN A 514 -6.36 -13.81 17.01
C ASN A 514 -5.69 -12.51 17.45
N VAL A 515 -6.22 -11.41 17.04
CA VAL A 515 -5.75 -10.11 17.51
C VAL A 515 -6.11 -9.98 19.00
N GLU A 516 -5.11 -9.82 19.84
CA GLU A 516 -5.29 -9.68 21.29
C GLU A 516 -6.10 -8.40 21.59
N GLY A 517 -7.22 -8.57 22.32
CA GLY A 517 -8.22 -7.53 22.47
C GLY A 517 -9.36 -7.60 21.45
N GLY A 518 -9.34 -8.60 20.64
CA GLY A 518 -10.27 -9.17 19.69
C GLY A 518 -11.42 -8.28 19.23
N TYR A 519 -11.33 -7.80 18.00
CA TYR A 519 -12.52 -7.38 17.29
C TYR A 519 -13.41 -8.62 17.08
N ASP A 520 -14.64 -8.57 17.55
CA ASP A 520 -15.62 -9.63 17.31
C ASP A 520 -16.13 -9.53 15.87
N TRP A 521 -15.38 -10.12 14.95
CA TRP A 521 -15.74 -10.17 13.54
C TRP A 521 -17.02 -10.96 13.26
N SER A 522 -17.51 -11.72 14.26
CA SER A 522 -18.81 -12.38 14.15
C SER A 522 -19.96 -11.37 14.14
N ALA A 523 -19.79 -10.23 14.77
CA ALA A 523 -20.74 -9.12 14.73
C ALA A 523 -20.66 -8.31 13.44
N ALA A 524 -19.52 -8.33 12.73
CA ALA A 524 -19.35 -7.68 11.44
C ALA A 524 -19.89 -8.50 10.27
N ALA A 525 -20.26 -9.75 10.48
CA ALA A 525 -20.88 -10.61 9.46
C ALA A 525 -22.32 -10.20 9.07
N ASP A 526 -22.87 -9.20 9.75
CA ASP A 526 -24.19 -8.61 9.44
C ASP A 526 -24.10 -7.38 8.51
N TYR A 527 -22.91 -7.09 7.95
CA TYR A 527 -22.70 -6.01 6.97
C TYR A 527 -22.35 -6.57 5.60
#